data_b121db1f2fde31528ee7be1c06dd6cf7
#
_entry.id   b121db1f2fde31528ee7be1c06dd6cf7
#
_cell.length_a   1.000
_cell.length_b   1.000
_cell.length_c   1.000
_cell.angle_alpha   90.00
_cell.angle_beta   90.00
_cell.angle_gamma   90.00
#
_symmetry.space_group_name_H-M   'P 1'
#
loop_
_entity.id
_entity.type
_entity.pdbx_description
1 polymer ?
#
loop_
_entity_poly.entity_id
_entity_poly.type
_entity_poly.pdbx_seq_one_letter_code
_entity_poly.pdbx_strand_id
1 'polypeptide(L)'
;DGDFDYVSKGDLNGNGLLDAYDIMSVAVALNDGVSPRKVENVAGEVTIEADKKQYNAGDVAVITVSGKGMKSVNGLSFALPYDAQEWEYVGVEAPALGQMYNMTYDRLHTNGDKVLYPTFVNLGEQPNIEGDATLMVVKMKAKKKQKFALKHTNGMLVDKHQNVVLF
;
A
#
# COMPACT_ATOMS: atom_id res chain seq x y z
N ASP A 1 4.34 24.91 4.24
CA ASP A 1 4.82 23.64 4.77
C ASP A 1 4.76 22.57 3.69
N GLY A 2 5.93 22.02 3.28
CA GLY A 2 6.04 21.19 2.08
C GLY A 2 5.20 19.90 2.10
N ASP A 3 4.89 19.39 3.28
CA ASP A 3 4.05 18.19 3.42
C ASP A 3 2.59 18.47 3.10
N PHE A 4 2.07 19.57 3.61
CA PHE A 4 0.68 19.96 3.35
C PHE A 4 0.43 20.18 1.86
N ASP A 5 1.30 20.91 1.19
CA ASP A 5 1.18 21.19 -0.25
C ASP A 5 1.32 19.93 -1.11
N TYR A 6 2.18 19.00 -0.71
CA TYR A 6 2.36 17.75 -1.43
C TYR A 6 1.12 16.86 -1.35
N VAL A 7 0.60 16.65 -0.14
CA VAL A 7 -0.58 15.82 0.08
C VAL A 7 -1.83 16.49 -0.45
N SER A 8 -2.07 17.76 -0.14
CA SER A 8 -3.32 18.46 -0.48
C SER A 8 -3.60 18.58 -1.96
N LYS A 9 -2.58 18.61 -2.80
CA LYS A 9 -2.74 18.68 -4.27
C LYS A 9 -3.10 17.34 -4.91
N GLY A 10 -2.73 16.25 -4.29
CA GLY A 10 -2.97 14.90 -4.81
C GLY A 10 -4.07 14.14 -4.07
N ASP A 11 -4.40 14.55 -2.86
CA ASP A 11 -5.42 13.92 -2.02
C ASP A 11 -6.83 14.30 -2.48
N LEU A 12 -7.38 13.46 -3.35
CA LEU A 12 -8.67 13.72 -4.01
C LEU A 12 -9.87 13.34 -3.14
N ASN A 13 -9.68 12.48 -2.14
CA ASN A 13 -10.74 12.09 -1.21
C ASN A 13 -10.69 12.85 0.11
N GLY A 14 -9.65 13.66 0.35
CA GLY A 14 -9.51 14.51 1.55
C GLY A 14 -9.18 13.74 2.83
N ASN A 15 -8.57 12.54 2.72
CA ASN A 15 -8.24 11.72 3.88
C ASN A 15 -6.86 12.00 4.50
N GLY A 16 -6.11 12.94 3.92
CA GLY A 16 -4.79 13.35 4.38
C GLY A 16 -3.63 12.49 3.87
N LEU A 17 -3.88 11.57 2.96
CA LEU A 17 -2.89 10.67 2.37
C LEU A 17 -2.88 10.74 0.85
N LEU A 18 -1.77 10.36 0.24
CA LEU A 18 -1.70 9.99 -1.17
C LEU A 18 -1.73 8.48 -1.25
N ASP A 19 -2.84 7.91 -1.65
CA ASP A 19 -3.06 6.48 -1.61
C ASP A 19 -3.56 5.90 -2.95
N ALA A 20 -3.92 4.63 -2.94
CA ALA A 20 -4.38 3.97 -4.16
C ALA A 20 -5.66 4.59 -4.73
N TYR A 21 -6.53 5.18 -3.90
CA TYR A 21 -7.73 5.86 -4.37
C TYR A 21 -7.38 7.08 -5.25
N ASP A 22 -6.46 7.92 -4.78
CA ASP A 22 -6.06 9.13 -5.49
C ASP A 22 -5.43 8.80 -6.84
N ILE A 23 -4.52 7.83 -6.85
CA ILE A 23 -3.83 7.40 -8.07
C ILE A 23 -4.82 6.79 -9.06
N MET A 24 -5.73 5.92 -8.61
CA MET A 24 -6.77 5.34 -9.46
C MET A 24 -7.73 6.40 -10.00
N SER A 25 -8.05 7.41 -9.20
CA SER A 25 -8.92 8.52 -9.62
C SER A 25 -8.30 9.31 -10.77
N VAL A 26 -7.00 9.60 -10.69
CA VAL A 26 -6.27 10.26 -11.78
C VAL A 26 -6.18 9.35 -13.00
N ALA A 27 -5.87 8.07 -12.83
CA ALA A 27 -5.74 7.11 -13.94
C ALA A 27 -7.05 6.97 -14.72
N VAL A 28 -8.19 6.87 -14.03
CA VAL A 28 -9.52 6.82 -14.65
C VAL A 28 -9.83 8.10 -15.42
N ALA A 29 -9.55 9.26 -14.82
CA ALA A 29 -9.79 10.56 -15.48
C ALA A 29 -8.95 10.75 -16.74
N LEU A 30 -7.76 10.17 -16.80
CA LEU A 30 -6.89 10.26 -17.98
C LEU A 30 -7.30 9.31 -19.12
N ASN A 31 -7.90 8.17 -18.79
CA ASN A 31 -8.23 7.14 -19.80
C ASN A 31 -9.61 7.28 -20.41
N ASP A 32 -10.66 7.61 -19.61
CA ASP A 32 -12.06 7.46 -20.07
C ASP A 32 -12.92 8.71 -19.88
N GLY A 33 -12.40 9.79 -19.33
CA GLY A 33 -13.30 10.81 -18.81
C GLY A 33 -14.13 10.23 -17.64
N VAL A 34 -15.06 10.97 -17.12
CA VAL A 34 -15.86 10.58 -15.95
C VAL A 34 -16.78 9.42 -16.33
N SER A 35 -16.33 8.20 -16.08
CA SER A 35 -17.21 7.01 -16.18
C SER A 35 -18.17 7.01 -14.99
N PRO A 36 -19.49 6.80 -15.20
CA PRO A 36 -20.40 6.70 -14.07
C PRO A 36 -20.00 5.52 -13.20
N ARG A 37 -19.98 5.72 -11.87
CA ARG A 37 -19.68 4.66 -10.89
C ARG A 37 -20.59 3.47 -11.12
N LYS A 38 -20.04 2.37 -11.63
CA LYS A 38 -20.68 1.07 -11.52
C LYS A 38 -20.42 0.55 -10.12
N VAL A 39 -21.45 0.00 -9.48
CA VAL A 39 -21.28 -0.71 -8.22
C VAL A 39 -20.65 -2.06 -8.55
N GLU A 40 -19.33 -2.09 -8.63
CA GLU A 40 -18.58 -3.34 -8.54
C GLU A 40 -18.23 -3.55 -7.07
N ASN A 41 -18.42 -4.74 -6.58
CA ASN A 41 -18.13 -5.07 -5.19
C ASN A 41 -16.65 -5.44 -5.08
N VAL A 42 -15.77 -4.45 -4.98
CA VAL A 42 -14.40 -4.73 -4.53
C VAL A 42 -14.48 -5.41 -3.17
N ALA A 43 -13.76 -6.50 -3.01
CA ALA A 43 -13.77 -7.28 -1.78
C ALA A 43 -12.41 -7.95 -1.57
N GLY A 44 -12.15 -8.39 -0.35
CA GLY A 44 -10.99 -9.17 0.04
C GLY A 44 -10.61 -8.94 1.48
N GLU A 45 -9.94 -9.93 2.04
CA GLU A 45 -9.30 -9.85 3.35
C GLU A 45 -7.79 -9.76 3.16
N VAL A 46 -7.14 -8.87 3.89
CA VAL A 46 -5.68 -8.69 3.85
C VAL A 46 -5.10 -9.06 5.20
N THR A 47 -4.07 -9.89 5.19
CA THR A 47 -3.25 -10.22 6.37
C THR A 47 -1.81 -9.79 6.14
N ILE A 48 -1.18 -9.27 7.19
CA ILE A 48 0.20 -8.80 7.16
C ILE A 48 0.96 -9.49 8.28
N GLU A 49 1.92 -10.34 7.92
CA GLU A 49 2.65 -11.17 8.85
C GLU A 49 4.15 -11.11 8.60
N ALA A 50 4.94 -11.07 9.67
CA ALA A 50 6.39 -11.18 9.60
C ALA A 50 6.84 -12.63 9.74
N ASP A 51 7.95 -12.97 9.10
CA ASP A 51 8.54 -14.33 9.12
C ASP A 51 9.03 -14.76 10.50
N LYS A 52 9.33 -13.81 11.39
CA LYS A 52 9.80 -14.04 12.77
C LYS A 52 9.15 -13.08 13.76
N LYS A 53 9.14 -13.49 15.03
CA LYS A 53 8.66 -12.64 16.14
C LYS A 53 9.77 -11.76 16.74
N GLN A 54 11.03 -12.08 16.48
CA GLN A 54 12.19 -11.37 17.03
C GLN A 54 13.33 -11.36 16.01
N TYR A 55 14.07 -10.25 15.97
CA TYR A 55 15.20 -10.01 15.08
C TYR A 55 16.41 -9.53 15.83
N ASN A 56 17.61 -9.89 15.35
CA ASN A 56 18.87 -9.31 15.78
C ASN A 56 19.24 -8.13 14.88
N ALA A 57 20.19 -7.33 15.32
CA ALA A 57 20.74 -6.26 14.48
C ALA A 57 21.31 -6.85 13.18
N GLY A 58 20.90 -6.29 12.04
CA GLY A 58 21.30 -6.74 10.71
C GLY A 58 20.37 -7.76 10.07
N ASP A 59 19.47 -8.40 10.83
CA ASP A 59 18.45 -9.30 10.24
C ASP A 59 17.49 -8.52 9.35
N VAL A 60 17.05 -9.16 8.27
CA VAL A 60 16.00 -8.64 7.41
C VAL A 60 14.68 -9.33 7.75
N ALA A 61 13.70 -8.55 8.19
CA ALA A 61 12.34 -9.02 8.35
C ALA A 61 11.66 -9.14 6.99
N VAL A 62 11.06 -10.29 6.73
CA VAL A 62 10.25 -10.55 5.55
C VAL A 62 8.79 -10.46 5.95
N ILE A 63 8.14 -9.38 5.56
CA ILE A 63 6.75 -9.07 5.91
C ILE A 63 5.88 -9.45 4.71
N THR A 64 5.12 -10.52 4.83
CA THR A 64 4.24 -11.00 3.77
C THR A 64 2.86 -10.38 3.90
N VAL A 65 2.39 -9.77 2.83
CA VAL A 65 1.03 -9.25 2.68
C VAL A 65 0.26 -10.24 1.82
N SER A 66 -0.71 -10.90 2.41
CA SER A 66 -1.53 -11.91 1.73
C SER A 66 -2.96 -11.43 1.57
N GLY A 67 -3.55 -11.70 0.41
CA GLY A 67 -4.95 -11.47 0.11
C GLY A 67 -5.72 -12.77 0.06
N LYS A 68 -6.93 -12.76 0.60
CA LYS A 68 -7.88 -13.87 0.54
C LYS A 68 -9.21 -13.40 0.00
N GLY A 69 -9.78 -14.17 -0.95
CA GLY A 69 -11.05 -13.83 -1.57
C GLY A 69 -11.05 -12.46 -2.26
N MET A 70 -9.92 -12.07 -2.86
CA MET A 70 -9.82 -10.83 -3.62
C MET A 70 -10.83 -10.82 -4.75
N LYS A 71 -11.52 -9.69 -4.94
CA LYS A 71 -12.46 -9.47 -6.03
C LYS A 71 -12.33 -8.06 -6.55
N SER A 72 -12.17 -7.94 -7.86
CA SER A 72 -12.09 -6.65 -8.58
C SER A 72 -11.02 -5.69 -8.06
N VAL A 73 -9.92 -6.21 -7.50
CA VAL A 73 -8.87 -5.35 -6.93
C VAL A 73 -7.95 -4.84 -8.02
N ASN A 74 -7.87 -3.52 -8.17
CA ASN A 74 -7.01 -2.81 -9.11
C ASN A 74 -5.97 -1.91 -8.46
N GLY A 75 -6.09 -1.70 -7.18
CA GLY A 75 -5.13 -0.94 -6.40
C GLY A 75 -5.16 -1.37 -4.96
N LEU A 76 -4.02 -1.26 -4.32
CA LEU A 76 -3.92 -1.47 -2.88
C LEU A 76 -2.84 -0.58 -2.30
N SER A 77 -3.09 -0.07 -1.11
CA SER A 77 -2.11 0.70 -0.36
C SER A 77 -2.36 0.59 1.15
N PHE A 78 -1.33 0.82 1.91
CA PHE A 78 -1.41 1.00 3.36
C PHE A 78 -0.25 1.86 3.86
N ALA A 79 -0.33 2.31 5.10
CA ALA A 79 0.77 2.99 5.77
C ALA A 79 1.42 2.03 6.77
N LEU A 80 2.75 2.01 6.81
CA LEU A 80 3.53 1.25 7.77
C LEU A 80 4.47 2.21 8.51
N PRO A 81 4.01 2.83 9.61
CA PRO A 81 4.85 3.69 10.44
C PRO A 81 5.96 2.87 11.10
N TYR A 82 7.16 3.42 11.17
CA TYR A 82 8.28 2.79 11.82
C TYR A 82 9.29 3.79 12.38
N ASP A 83 10.02 3.36 13.41
CA ASP A 83 11.13 4.14 13.96
C ASP A 83 12.39 3.89 13.11
N ALA A 84 12.93 4.94 12.50
CA ALA A 84 14.15 4.90 11.71
C ALA A 84 15.41 4.57 12.52
N GLN A 85 15.35 4.63 13.86
CA GLN A 85 16.42 4.16 14.74
C GLN A 85 16.38 2.64 14.93
N GLU A 86 15.24 2.02 14.69
CA GLU A 86 15.00 0.58 14.86
C GLU A 86 15.01 -0.19 13.54
N TRP A 87 14.46 0.40 12.50
CA TRP A 87 14.28 -0.22 11.20
C TRP A 87 14.81 0.61 10.05
N GLU A 88 15.15 -0.07 8.97
CA GLU A 88 15.50 0.51 7.69
C GLU A 88 14.68 -0.19 6.59
N TYR A 89 14.02 0.59 5.74
CA TYR A 89 13.33 0.04 4.57
C TYR A 89 14.35 -0.47 3.56
N VAL A 90 14.18 -1.70 3.10
CA VAL A 90 15.06 -2.36 2.12
C VAL A 90 14.43 -2.42 0.74
N GLY A 91 13.16 -2.80 0.67
CA GLY A 91 12.46 -2.92 -0.60
C GLY A 91 11.12 -3.61 -0.48
N VAL A 92 10.39 -3.63 -1.59
CA VAL A 92 9.12 -4.34 -1.74
C VAL A 92 9.10 -5.12 -3.04
N GLU A 93 8.63 -6.35 -2.95
CA GLU A 93 8.40 -7.25 -4.08
C GLU A 93 6.90 -7.58 -4.12
N ALA A 94 6.31 -7.62 -5.30
CA ALA A 94 4.89 -7.86 -5.46
C ALA A 94 4.63 -9.00 -6.46
N PRO A 95 4.81 -10.26 -6.05
CA PRO A 95 4.78 -11.40 -6.96
C PRO A 95 3.41 -11.61 -7.65
N ALA A 96 2.30 -11.39 -6.93
CA ALA A 96 0.95 -11.50 -7.51
C ALA A 96 0.52 -10.24 -8.28
N LEU A 97 1.25 -9.15 -8.15
CA LEU A 97 0.90 -7.84 -8.70
C LEU A 97 1.85 -7.43 -9.83
N GLY A 98 2.46 -8.39 -10.52
CA GLY A 98 3.50 -8.15 -11.51
C GLY A 98 3.09 -7.25 -12.68
N GLN A 99 1.78 -7.12 -12.96
CA GLN A 99 1.24 -6.18 -13.92
C GLN A 99 0.96 -4.79 -13.33
N MET A 100 0.95 -4.64 -12.03
CA MET A 100 0.68 -3.36 -11.36
C MET A 100 1.94 -2.49 -11.27
N TYR A 101 1.74 -1.19 -11.35
CA TYR A 101 2.80 -0.22 -11.10
C TYR A 101 3.07 -0.08 -9.61
N ASN A 102 4.35 -0.16 -9.26
CA ASN A 102 4.82 0.09 -7.90
C ASN A 102 5.00 1.59 -7.69
N MET A 103 4.13 2.18 -6.89
CA MET A 103 4.14 3.58 -6.49
C MET A 103 4.56 3.74 -5.02
N THR A 104 5.18 2.71 -4.44
CA THR A 104 5.64 2.71 -3.05
C THR A 104 6.62 3.84 -2.79
N TYR A 105 6.42 4.56 -1.70
CA TYR A 105 7.33 5.62 -1.24
C TYR A 105 7.57 5.52 0.26
N ASP A 106 8.75 5.95 0.67
CA ASP A 106 9.22 5.97 2.05
C ASP A 106 9.49 7.41 2.46
N ARG A 107 8.75 7.90 3.46
CA ARG A 107 8.71 9.33 3.77
C ARG A 107 9.09 9.63 5.21
N LEU A 108 9.96 10.63 5.37
CA LEU A 108 10.16 11.33 6.64
C LEU A 108 9.23 12.55 6.68
N HIS A 109 8.27 12.54 7.58
CA HIS A 109 7.35 13.65 7.78
C HIS A 109 8.01 14.81 8.54
N THR A 110 7.45 16.00 8.45
CA THR A 110 7.98 17.21 9.08
C THR A 110 7.99 17.14 10.61
N ASN A 111 7.08 16.35 11.20
CA ASN A 111 7.05 16.05 12.63
C ASN A 111 8.11 15.00 13.08
N GLY A 112 8.90 14.46 12.15
CA GLY A 112 9.92 13.45 12.41
C GLY A 112 9.45 11.99 12.27
N ASP A 113 8.17 11.74 12.02
CA ASP A 113 7.66 10.40 11.81
C ASP A 113 8.14 9.83 10.46
N LYS A 114 8.60 8.59 10.50
CA LYS A 114 8.99 7.84 9.31
C LYS A 114 7.87 6.84 8.97
N VAL A 115 7.38 6.90 7.74
CA VAL A 115 6.29 6.03 7.28
C VAL A 115 6.60 5.50 5.90
N LEU A 116 6.51 4.17 5.73
CA LEU A 116 6.50 3.52 4.43
C LEU A 116 5.05 3.44 3.93
N TYR A 117 4.84 3.76 2.66
CA TYR A 117 3.54 3.68 1.98
C TYR A 117 3.62 2.69 0.81
N PRO A 118 3.49 1.38 1.05
CA PRO A 118 3.38 0.41 -0.03
C PRO A 118 2.13 0.72 -0.85
N THR A 119 2.30 0.93 -2.16
CA THR A 119 1.20 1.34 -3.05
C THR A 119 1.41 0.69 -4.41
N PHE A 120 0.41 -0.07 -4.86
CA PHE A 120 0.38 -0.73 -6.16
C PHE A 120 -0.93 -0.43 -6.87
N VAL A 121 -0.87 -0.09 -8.14
CA VAL A 121 -2.05 0.24 -8.94
C VAL A 121 -1.95 -0.34 -10.35
N ASN A 122 -3.08 -0.82 -10.87
CA ASN A 122 -3.25 -1.10 -12.29
C ASN A 122 -3.50 0.21 -13.04
N LEU A 123 -2.76 0.39 -14.10
CA LEU A 123 -3.00 1.47 -15.06
C LEU A 123 -3.37 0.85 -16.41
N GLY A 124 -4.46 1.36 -17.01
CA GLY A 124 -4.96 0.85 -18.29
C GLY A 124 -5.76 -0.47 -18.17
N GLU A 125 -5.78 -1.22 -19.26
CA GLU A 125 -6.59 -2.44 -19.45
C GLU A 125 -5.93 -3.71 -18.84
N GLN A 126 -5.49 -3.66 -17.60
CA GLN A 126 -4.89 -4.81 -16.92
C GLN A 126 -5.93 -5.63 -16.15
N PRO A 127 -5.76 -6.96 -16.04
CA PRO A 127 -6.68 -7.79 -15.27
C PRO A 127 -6.69 -7.41 -13.79
N ASN A 128 -7.86 -7.49 -13.16
CA ASN A 128 -8.00 -7.34 -11.71
C ASN A 128 -7.24 -8.44 -10.98
N ILE A 129 -6.91 -8.19 -9.72
CA ILE A 129 -6.50 -9.25 -8.80
C ILE A 129 -7.74 -9.94 -8.25
N GLU A 130 -7.79 -11.26 -8.42
CA GLU A 130 -8.90 -12.11 -8.03
C GLU A 130 -8.39 -13.30 -7.21
N GLY A 131 -9.19 -13.77 -6.24
CA GLY A 131 -8.90 -14.96 -5.45
C GLY A 131 -7.87 -14.76 -4.34
N ASP A 132 -7.20 -15.85 -3.96
CA ASP A 132 -6.20 -15.85 -2.91
C ASP A 132 -4.79 -15.69 -3.50
N ALA A 133 -3.99 -14.80 -2.95
CA ALA A 133 -2.64 -14.56 -3.44
C ALA A 133 -1.72 -13.91 -2.39
N THR A 134 -0.42 -14.14 -2.53
CA THR A 134 0.58 -13.25 -1.92
C THR A 134 0.63 -11.97 -2.71
N LEU A 135 0.18 -10.89 -2.10
CA LEU A 135 0.07 -9.59 -2.76
C LEU A 135 1.43 -8.92 -2.89
N MET A 136 2.17 -8.85 -1.79
CA MET A 136 3.52 -8.28 -1.77
C MET A 136 4.34 -8.82 -0.59
N VAL A 137 5.64 -8.61 -0.67
CA VAL A 137 6.59 -8.87 0.40
C VAL A 137 7.39 -7.61 0.67
N VAL A 138 7.25 -7.06 1.87
CA VAL A 138 8.01 -5.88 2.34
C VAL A 138 9.21 -6.35 3.13
N LYS A 139 10.38 -5.80 2.84
CA LYS A 139 11.63 -6.13 3.52
C LYS A 139 12.10 -4.94 4.36
N MET A 140 12.27 -5.17 5.66
CA MET A 140 12.74 -4.20 6.64
C MET A 140 13.95 -4.77 7.38
N LYS A 141 15.04 -4.02 7.44
CA LYS A 141 16.26 -4.42 8.16
C LYS A 141 16.23 -3.92 9.59
N ALA A 142 16.40 -4.82 10.55
CA ALA A 142 16.51 -4.47 11.96
C ALA A 142 17.87 -3.83 12.24
N LYS A 143 17.89 -2.65 12.87
CA LYS A 143 19.09 -1.92 13.26
C LYS A 143 19.58 -2.29 14.66
N LYS A 144 18.72 -2.90 15.45
CA LYS A 144 19.01 -3.41 16.79
C LYS A 144 18.23 -4.70 17.07
N LYS A 145 18.58 -5.38 18.16
CA LYS A 145 17.79 -6.54 18.62
C LYS A 145 16.43 -6.06 19.12
N GLN A 146 15.35 -6.64 18.58
CA GLN A 146 14.00 -6.20 18.88
C GLN A 146 12.95 -7.25 18.52
N LYS A 147 11.77 -7.11 19.12
CA LYS A 147 10.57 -7.86 18.70
C LYS A 147 9.93 -7.16 17.49
N PHE A 148 9.27 -7.96 16.66
CA PHE A 148 8.43 -7.40 15.60
C PHE A 148 7.19 -6.76 16.22
N ALA A 149 7.00 -5.47 16.01
CA ALA A 149 5.88 -4.69 16.54
C ALA A 149 5.30 -3.70 15.53
N LEU A 150 5.72 -3.78 14.26
CA LEU A 150 5.18 -2.91 13.21
C LEU A 150 3.73 -3.25 12.93
N LYS A 151 2.87 -2.21 12.83
CA LYS A 151 1.45 -2.33 12.52
C LYS A 151 1.10 -1.39 11.40
N HIS A 152 0.35 -1.90 10.42
CA HIS A 152 -0.17 -1.07 9.36
C HIS A 152 -1.34 -0.21 9.82
N THR A 153 -1.56 0.88 9.12
CA THR A 153 -2.72 1.76 9.23
C THR A 153 -3.20 2.15 7.84
N ASN A 154 -4.44 2.65 7.74
CA ASN A 154 -4.99 3.20 6.50
C ASN A 154 -4.88 2.26 5.30
N GLY A 155 -5.14 0.97 5.52
CA GLY A 155 -5.16 -0.02 4.45
C GLY A 155 -6.41 0.11 3.58
N MET A 156 -6.24 0.03 2.25
CA MET A 156 -7.36 0.03 1.32
C MET A 156 -7.12 -0.83 0.09
N LEU A 157 -8.20 -1.45 -0.37
CA LEU A 157 -8.33 -2.06 -1.69
C LEU A 157 -9.23 -1.19 -2.54
N VAL A 158 -8.88 -0.99 -3.79
CA VAL A 158 -9.61 -0.12 -4.72
C VAL A 158 -9.87 -0.87 -6.02
N ASP A 159 -11.08 -0.73 -6.57
CA ASP A 159 -11.40 -1.18 -7.92
C ASP A 159 -11.18 -0.06 -8.97
N LYS A 160 -11.36 -0.40 -10.24
CA LYS A 160 -11.24 0.56 -11.35
C LYS A 160 -12.37 1.61 -11.41
N HIS A 161 -13.38 1.50 -10.57
CA HIS A 161 -14.50 2.45 -10.46
C HIS A 161 -14.43 3.27 -9.16
N GLN A 162 -13.28 3.24 -8.46
CA GLN A 162 -13.04 3.97 -7.21
C GLN A 162 -13.90 3.51 -6.02
N ASN A 163 -14.44 2.29 -6.06
CA ASN A 163 -14.99 1.67 -4.87
C ASN A 163 -13.85 1.20 -3.97
N VAL A 164 -14.04 1.28 -2.66
CA VAL A 164 -13.00 1.07 -1.66
C VAL A 164 -13.46 0.07 -0.61
N VAL A 165 -12.56 -0.83 -0.21
CA VAL A 165 -12.65 -1.63 1.02
C VAL A 165 -11.46 -1.29 1.89
N LEU A 166 -11.70 -0.98 3.16
CA LEU A 166 -10.66 -0.68 4.15
C LEU A 166 -10.25 -1.93 4.92
N PHE A 167 -8.97 -2.01 5.30
CA PHE A 167 -8.44 -3.07 6.16
C PHE A 167 -7.41 -2.58 7.18
#